data_fe7d91acad929a9b0fb3013c95eb355c
#
_entry.id   fe7d91acad929a9b0fb3013c95eb355c
#
_cell.length_a   1.000
_cell.length_b   1.000
_cell.length_c   1.000
_cell.angle_alpha   90.00
_cell.angle_beta   90.00
_cell.angle_gamma   90.00
#
_symmetry.space_group_name_H-M   'P 1'
#
loop_
_entity.id
_entity.type
_entity.pdbx_description
1 polymer ?
#
loop_
_entity_poly.entity_id
_entity_poly.type
_entity_poly.pdbx_seq_one_letter_code
_entity_poly.pdbx_strand_id
1 'polypeptide(L)'
;MVKPEETEDIIHFLASGMIDGIRETMARRIVAHFGKKTMDIFEKNIDALLEVPGIGPKGFEKIKKSYEMISGLKEIIMYLQSLAIPEKYAADMQKRYGENIKSVFQHEPYRMLEDIAGMTFLEVDRIAMDQGVAANDSERITAGVTYMLGLALSQGHSCVPIDSLAKNTVPLLHLSIEIIKEGIESAIREGLLPSLTYEKTVYVYLDFLYKAETQSADILKGMLCHQKALGTAALAIEKFERENHITLAEEQKEAVEEAMKSRVLVIT
;
A
#
# COMPACT_ATOMS: atom_id res chain seq x y z
N MET A 1 20.34 -19.70 5.10
CA MET A 1 21.01 -19.90 6.41
C MET A 1 21.15 -21.40 6.62
N VAL A 2 22.36 -21.92 6.80
CA VAL A 2 22.60 -23.36 6.99
C VAL A 2 22.14 -23.72 8.40
N LYS A 3 21.49 -24.88 8.56
CA LYS A 3 21.06 -25.40 9.87
C LYS A 3 22.32 -25.73 10.69
N PRO A 4 22.48 -25.16 11.90
CA PRO A 4 23.65 -25.46 12.71
C PRO A 4 23.58 -26.92 13.23
N GLU A 5 24.65 -27.68 13.07
CA GLU A 5 24.71 -29.10 13.43
C GLU A 5 25.52 -29.32 14.72
N GLU A 6 26.46 -28.45 15.03
CA GLU A 6 27.24 -28.55 16.24
C GLU A 6 26.60 -27.76 17.41
N THR A 7 26.74 -28.27 18.61
CA THR A 7 26.09 -27.71 19.83
C THR A 7 26.46 -26.25 20.10
N GLU A 8 27.71 -25.86 19.84
CA GLU A 8 28.14 -24.46 20.00
C GLU A 8 27.50 -23.53 18.96
N ASP A 9 27.38 -23.97 17.72
CA ASP A 9 26.72 -23.19 16.65
C ASP A 9 25.22 -23.00 16.94
N ILE A 10 24.58 -24.02 17.51
CA ILE A 10 23.18 -23.94 17.97
C ILE A 10 23.05 -22.92 19.10
N ILE A 11 23.96 -22.92 20.08
CA ILE A 11 23.97 -21.93 21.18
C ILE A 11 24.12 -20.52 20.61
N HIS A 12 25.06 -20.29 19.69
CA HIS A 12 25.30 -18.99 19.08
C HIS A 12 24.07 -18.53 18.27
N PHE A 13 23.43 -19.43 17.52
CA PHE A 13 22.20 -19.10 16.79
C PHE A 13 21.08 -18.69 17.75
N LEU A 14 20.81 -19.48 18.78
CA LEU A 14 19.75 -19.18 19.74
C LEU A 14 20.02 -17.90 20.54
N ALA A 15 21.29 -17.61 20.84
CA ALA A 15 21.73 -16.44 21.62
C ALA A 15 21.89 -15.18 20.75
N SER A 16 21.76 -15.26 19.42
CA SER A 16 22.00 -14.16 18.47
C SER A 16 21.08 -12.94 18.64
N GLY A 17 20.03 -13.06 19.47
CA GLY A 17 19.01 -12.03 19.67
C GLY A 17 17.86 -12.08 18.64
N MET A 18 17.91 -13.00 17.68
CA MET A 18 16.81 -13.20 16.70
C MET A 18 15.57 -13.77 17.37
N ILE A 19 15.73 -14.64 18.38
CA ILE A 19 14.62 -15.24 19.12
C ILE A 19 14.42 -14.50 20.43
N ASP A 20 13.32 -13.80 20.55
CA ASP A 20 12.95 -13.08 21.76
C ASP A 20 12.78 -14.04 22.95
N GLY A 21 13.41 -13.67 24.09
CA GLY A 21 13.32 -14.46 25.33
C GLY A 21 14.45 -15.48 25.50
N ILE A 22 15.31 -15.68 24.50
CA ILE A 22 16.51 -16.52 24.61
C ILE A 22 17.75 -15.63 24.62
N ARG A 23 18.47 -15.67 25.76
CA ARG A 23 19.83 -15.13 25.91
C ARG A 23 20.80 -16.28 26.06
N GLU A 24 22.10 -16.02 26.09
CA GLU A 24 23.16 -17.02 26.12
C GLU A 24 22.97 -18.08 27.24
N THR A 25 22.64 -17.65 28.45
CA THR A 25 22.37 -18.58 29.56
C THR A 25 21.20 -19.50 29.33
N MET A 26 20.12 -19.02 28.66
CA MET A 26 18.98 -19.83 28.33
C MET A 26 19.28 -20.75 27.14
N ALA A 27 19.96 -20.25 26.10
CA ALA A 27 20.42 -21.04 24.97
C ALA A 27 21.26 -22.26 25.44
N ARG A 28 22.22 -22.04 26.34
CA ARG A 28 23.04 -23.12 26.94
C ARG A 28 22.18 -24.14 27.68
N ARG A 29 21.15 -23.72 28.42
CA ARG A 29 20.23 -24.64 29.13
C ARG A 29 19.40 -25.47 28.16
N ILE A 30 18.85 -24.84 27.10
CA ILE A 30 18.07 -25.55 26.09
C ILE A 30 18.95 -26.60 25.40
N VAL A 31 20.14 -26.20 24.94
CA VAL A 31 21.06 -27.14 24.28
C VAL A 31 21.59 -28.21 25.25
N ALA A 32 21.81 -27.91 26.52
CA ALA A 32 22.16 -28.91 27.53
C ALA A 32 21.04 -29.96 27.72
N HIS A 33 19.77 -29.56 27.55
CA HIS A 33 18.62 -30.47 27.70
C HIS A 33 18.38 -31.35 26.46
N PHE A 34 18.45 -30.76 25.25
CA PHE A 34 18.09 -31.45 24.01
C PHE A 34 19.29 -31.85 23.13
N GLY A 35 20.49 -31.33 23.41
CA GLY A 35 21.71 -31.62 22.65
C GLY A 35 21.57 -31.21 21.16
N LYS A 36 22.08 -32.03 20.27
CA LYS A 36 22.01 -31.84 18.82
C LYS A 36 20.58 -31.85 18.25
N LYS A 37 19.59 -32.36 19.04
CA LYS A 37 18.18 -32.37 18.63
C LYS A 37 17.46 -31.03 18.90
N THR A 38 18.13 -30.05 19.46
CA THR A 38 17.52 -28.76 19.82
C THR A 38 16.78 -28.13 18.63
N MET A 39 17.40 -28.09 17.44
CA MET A 39 16.75 -27.51 16.26
C MET A 39 15.53 -28.33 15.80
N ASP A 40 15.57 -29.65 15.93
CA ASP A 40 14.41 -30.51 15.62
C ASP A 40 13.25 -30.28 16.61
N ILE A 41 13.55 -29.95 17.89
CA ILE A 41 12.53 -29.59 18.88
C ILE A 41 11.86 -28.28 18.49
N PHE A 42 12.60 -27.26 18.10
CA PHE A 42 12.02 -26.01 17.61
C PHE A 42 11.16 -26.19 16.36
N GLU A 43 11.55 -27.06 15.44
CA GLU A 43 10.83 -27.31 14.18
C GLU A 43 9.60 -28.22 14.33
N LYS A 44 9.65 -29.24 15.21
CA LYS A 44 8.65 -30.32 15.22
C LYS A 44 7.84 -30.42 16.51
N ASN A 45 8.38 -29.96 17.63
CA ASN A 45 7.76 -30.10 18.95
C ASN A 45 8.19 -28.96 19.89
N ILE A 46 7.91 -27.73 19.52
CA ILE A 46 8.35 -26.55 20.28
C ILE A 46 7.80 -26.53 21.71
N ASP A 47 6.67 -27.21 21.96
CA ASP A 47 6.06 -27.29 23.28
C ASP A 47 6.94 -28.04 24.31
N ALA A 48 7.87 -28.88 23.86
CA ALA A 48 8.86 -29.52 24.72
C ALA A 48 9.80 -28.53 25.41
N LEU A 49 9.93 -27.30 24.93
CA LEU A 49 10.70 -26.25 25.61
C LEU A 49 10.20 -25.94 27.03
N LEU A 50 8.95 -26.28 27.35
CA LEU A 50 8.40 -26.14 28.70
C LEU A 50 9.08 -27.12 29.72
N GLU A 51 9.75 -28.16 29.25
CA GLU A 51 10.52 -29.08 30.08
C GLU A 51 11.85 -28.46 30.56
N VAL A 52 12.30 -27.37 29.91
CA VAL A 52 13.59 -26.74 30.24
C VAL A 52 13.45 -25.88 31.50
N PRO A 53 14.25 -26.12 32.55
CA PRO A 53 14.20 -25.31 33.75
C PRO A 53 14.46 -23.84 33.49
N GLY A 54 13.45 -22.99 33.85
CA GLY A 54 13.51 -21.54 33.69
C GLY A 54 12.70 -21.02 32.49
N ILE A 55 12.09 -21.89 31.71
CA ILE A 55 11.08 -21.51 30.71
C ILE A 55 9.70 -21.70 31.32
N GLY A 56 9.10 -20.59 31.79
CA GLY A 56 7.70 -20.58 32.21
C GLY A 56 6.76 -20.27 31.08
N PRO A 57 5.42 -20.39 31.29
CA PRO A 57 4.42 -20.21 30.22
C PRO A 57 4.55 -18.90 29.45
N LYS A 58 4.76 -17.77 30.15
CA LYS A 58 4.94 -16.45 29.49
C LYS A 58 6.22 -16.36 28.66
N GLY A 59 7.31 -16.96 29.14
CA GLY A 59 8.58 -17.03 28.41
C GLY A 59 8.47 -17.91 27.18
N PHE A 60 7.80 -19.04 27.32
CA PHE A 60 7.51 -19.98 26.25
C PHE A 60 6.71 -19.33 25.12
N GLU A 61 5.59 -18.66 25.41
CA GLU A 61 4.78 -17.96 24.41
C GLU A 61 5.60 -16.92 23.63
N LYS A 62 6.48 -16.19 24.32
CA LYS A 62 7.36 -15.20 23.68
C LYS A 62 8.35 -15.87 22.72
N ILE A 63 8.98 -16.96 23.16
CA ILE A 63 9.93 -17.75 22.35
C ILE A 63 9.22 -18.34 21.13
N LYS A 64 8.07 -18.97 21.35
CA LYS A 64 7.27 -19.61 20.32
C LYS A 64 6.89 -18.63 19.22
N LYS A 65 6.27 -17.51 19.58
CA LYS A 65 5.88 -16.46 18.65
C LYS A 65 7.06 -15.89 17.85
N SER A 66 8.19 -15.67 18.51
CA SER A 66 9.40 -15.14 17.84
C SER A 66 10.00 -16.17 16.88
N TYR A 67 10.04 -17.44 17.26
CA TYR A 67 10.54 -18.51 16.39
C TYR A 67 9.63 -18.76 15.17
N GLU A 68 8.31 -18.79 15.37
CA GLU A 68 7.33 -18.91 14.29
C GLU A 68 7.48 -17.77 13.27
N MET A 69 7.71 -16.55 13.74
CA MET A 69 7.95 -15.41 12.85
C MET A 69 9.22 -15.59 12.01
N ILE A 70 10.33 -16.06 12.61
CA ILE A 70 11.60 -16.29 11.90
C ILE A 70 11.47 -17.45 10.91
N SER A 71 10.85 -18.55 11.34
CA SER A 71 10.63 -19.73 10.50
C SER A 71 9.76 -19.40 9.29
N GLY A 72 8.65 -18.70 9.53
CA GLY A 72 7.75 -18.27 8.46
C GLY A 72 8.43 -17.30 7.48
N LEU A 73 9.26 -16.38 7.99
CA LEU A 73 10.02 -15.47 7.12
C LEU A 73 10.99 -16.23 6.20
N LYS A 74 11.68 -17.25 6.73
CA LYS A 74 12.57 -18.10 5.93
C LYS A 74 11.81 -18.82 4.82
N GLU A 75 10.66 -19.42 5.15
CA GLU A 75 9.82 -20.10 4.16
C GLU A 75 9.33 -19.15 3.07
N ILE A 76 8.92 -17.94 3.45
CA ILE A 76 8.51 -16.91 2.50
C ILE A 76 9.66 -16.50 1.60
N ILE A 77 10.84 -16.25 2.14
CA ILE A 77 12.03 -15.90 1.32
C ILE A 77 12.31 -17.01 0.30
N MET A 78 12.31 -18.28 0.72
CA MET A 78 12.52 -19.41 -0.20
C MET A 78 11.42 -19.48 -1.28
N TYR A 79 10.17 -19.21 -0.89
CA TYR A 79 9.05 -19.18 -1.83
C TYR A 79 9.18 -18.04 -2.83
N LEU A 80 9.50 -16.82 -2.37
CA LEU A 80 9.72 -15.66 -3.23
C LEU A 80 10.89 -15.89 -4.20
N GLN A 81 11.98 -16.49 -3.73
CA GLN A 81 13.12 -16.84 -4.58
C GLN A 81 12.71 -17.84 -5.67
N SER A 82 11.84 -18.83 -5.37
CA SER A 82 11.32 -19.77 -6.36
C SER A 82 10.48 -19.10 -7.44
N LEU A 83 9.88 -17.95 -7.13
CA LEU A 83 9.09 -17.12 -8.04
C LEU A 83 9.93 -15.99 -8.67
N ALA A 84 11.23 -15.93 -8.42
CA ALA A 84 12.13 -14.85 -8.84
C ALA A 84 11.61 -13.44 -8.41
N ILE A 85 11.04 -13.36 -7.21
CA ILE A 85 10.59 -12.12 -6.57
C ILE A 85 11.69 -11.64 -5.60
N PRO A 86 12.01 -10.34 -5.55
CA PRO A 86 12.95 -9.79 -4.59
C PRO A 86 12.56 -10.07 -3.13
N GLU A 87 13.50 -10.56 -2.33
CA GLU A 87 13.29 -10.90 -0.90
C GLU A 87 12.95 -9.68 -0.02
N LYS A 88 13.15 -8.46 -0.51
CA LYS A 88 12.79 -7.22 0.20
C LYS A 88 11.33 -7.16 0.63
N TYR A 89 10.45 -7.88 -0.07
CA TYR A 89 9.01 -7.93 0.24
C TYR A 89 8.65 -8.98 1.32
N ALA A 90 9.58 -9.86 1.68
CA ALA A 90 9.29 -10.99 2.55
C ALA A 90 8.74 -10.59 3.93
N ALA A 91 9.30 -9.53 4.54
CA ALA A 91 8.87 -9.07 5.86
C ALA A 91 7.43 -8.51 5.85
N ASP A 92 7.08 -7.72 4.83
CA ASP A 92 5.73 -7.16 4.69
C ASP A 92 4.72 -8.27 4.37
N MET A 93 5.08 -9.22 3.52
CA MET A 93 4.25 -10.37 3.19
C MET A 93 4.03 -11.29 4.40
N GLN A 94 5.08 -11.55 5.21
CA GLN A 94 4.94 -12.29 6.45
C GLN A 94 3.98 -11.61 7.41
N LYS A 95 4.12 -10.29 7.58
CA LYS A 95 3.26 -9.51 8.46
C LYS A 95 1.81 -9.48 7.99
N ARG A 96 1.57 -9.41 6.67
CA ARG A 96 0.25 -9.25 6.08
C ARG A 96 -0.49 -10.57 5.90
N TYR A 97 0.18 -11.59 5.42
CA TYR A 97 -0.42 -12.85 4.98
C TYR A 97 0.00 -14.06 5.81
N GLY A 98 1.17 -14.03 6.45
CA GLY A 98 1.69 -15.17 7.19
C GLY A 98 1.73 -16.44 6.32
N GLU A 99 1.12 -17.53 6.81
CA GLU A 99 1.05 -18.81 6.12
C GLU A 99 0.15 -18.79 4.86
N ASN A 100 -0.73 -17.80 4.74
CA ASN A 100 -1.68 -17.70 3.62
C ASN A 100 -1.06 -17.13 2.33
N ILE A 101 0.21 -16.78 2.33
CA ILE A 101 0.88 -16.15 1.18
C ILE A 101 0.73 -16.94 -0.11
N LYS A 102 0.88 -18.26 -0.05
CA LYS A 102 0.74 -19.14 -1.23
C LYS A 102 -0.68 -19.11 -1.79
N SER A 103 -1.68 -19.11 -0.91
CA SER A 103 -3.09 -19.04 -1.30
C SER A 103 -3.41 -17.70 -1.97
N VAL A 104 -2.88 -16.59 -1.45
CA VAL A 104 -3.08 -15.25 -2.06
C VAL A 104 -2.46 -15.20 -3.45
N PHE A 105 -1.24 -15.70 -3.64
CA PHE A 105 -0.63 -15.77 -4.97
C PHE A 105 -1.44 -16.62 -5.96
N GLN A 106 -2.08 -17.71 -5.48
CA GLN A 106 -2.83 -18.63 -6.32
C GLN A 106 -4.23 -18.12 -6.70
N HIS A 107 -4.90 -17.38 -5.81
CA HIS A 107 -6.31 -17.03 -5.99
C HIS A 107 -6.56 -15.54 -6.19
N GLU A 108 -5.73 -14.69 -5.61
CA GLU A 108 -5.90 -13.23 -5.62
C GLU A 108 -4.55 -12.53 -5.86
N PRO A 109 -3.78 -12.86 -6.92
CA PRO A 109 -2.41 -12.37 -7.08
C PRO A 109 -2.33 -10.84 -7.15
N TYR A 110 -3.28 -10.19 -7.80
CA TYR A 110 -3.26 -8.73 -7.98
C TYR A 110 -3.54 -7.93 -6.71
N ARG A 111 -4.09 -8.55 -5.68
CA ARG A 111 -4.25 -7.94 -4.36
C ARG A 111 -2.92 -7.49 -3.74
N MET A 112 -1.83 -8.14 -4.11
CA MET A 112 -0.50 -7.76 -3.63
C MET A 112 -0.06 -6.36 -4.07
N LEU A 113 -0.61 -5.84 -5.17
CA LEU A 113 -0.34 -4.47 -5.62
C LEU A 113 -0.84 -3.41 -4.64
N GLU A 114 -1.92 -3.71 -3.92
CA GLU A 114 -2.49 -2.83 -2.90
C GLU A 114 -1.85 -3.05 -1.52
N ASP A 115 -1.58 -4.31 -1.18
CA ASP A 115 -1.19 -4.72 0.17
C ASP A 115 0.33 -4.60 0.42
N ILE A 116 1.17 -4.68 -0.62
CA ILE A 116 2.64 -4.69 -0.50
C ILE A 116 3.25 -3.49 -1.21
N ALA A 117 3.72 -2.55 -0.43
CA ALA A 117 4.28 -1.31 -0.97
C ALA A 117 5.50 -1.57 -1.88
N GLY A 118 5.48 -0.97 -3.06
CA GLY A 118 6.57 -1.03 -4.03
C GLY A 118 6.61 -2.28 -4.91
N MET A 119 5.65 -3.20 -4.79
CA MET A 119 5.45 -4.24 -5.81
C MET A 119 4.94 -3.61 -7.10
N THR A 120 5.48 -4.05 -8.22
CA THR A 120 5.08 -3.58 -9.54
C THR A 120 4.08 -4.52 -10.19
N PHE A 121 3.24 -3.97 -11.07
CA PHE A 121 2.30 -4.79 -11.85
C PHE A 121 3.03 -5.92 -12.59
N LEU A 122 4.19 -5.65 -13.22
CA LEU A 122 4.93 -6.66 -13.98
C LEU A 122 5.42 -7.82 -13.13
N GLU A 123 5.81 -7.59 -11.86
CA GLU A 123 6.23 -8.66 -10.95
C GLU A 123 5.06 -9.58 -10.62
N VAL A 124 3.88 -9.01 -10.32
CA VAL A 124 2.67 -9.77 -9.97
C VAL A 124 2.08 -10.45 -11.20
N ASP A 125 1.96 -9.74 -12.33
CA ASP A 125 1.35 -10.22 -13.56
C ASP A 125 2.10 -11.44 -14.13
N ARG A 126 3.44 -11.40 -14.10
CA ARG A 126 4.25 -12.56 -14.50
C ARG A 126 3.88 -13.81 -13.72
N ILE A 127 3.74 -13.69 -12.38
CA ILE A 127 3.40 -14.83 -11.52
C ILE A 127 1.98 -15.31 -11.78
N ALA A 128 1.03 -14.37 -11.90
CA ALA A 128 -0.37 -14.69 -12.21
C ALA A 128 -0.49 -15.45 -13.53
N MET A 129 0.22 -15.01 -14.57
CA MET A 129 0.26 -15.66 -15.88
C MET A 129 0.92 -17.05 -15.80
N ASP A 130 2.04 -17.19 -15.06
CA ASP A 130 2.71 -18.49 -14.86
C ASP A 130 1.81 -19.50 -14.11
N GLN A 131 0.86 -19.01 -13.31
CA GLN A 131 -0.14 -19.83 -12.60
C GLN A 131 -1.41 -20.08 -13.42
N GLY A 132 -1.47 -19.59 -14.66
CA GLY A 132 -2.55 -19.89 -15.61
C GLY A 132 -3.69 -18.87 -15.62
N VAL A 133 -3.51 -17.68 -15.05
CA VAL A 133 -4.47 -16.57 -15.23
C VAL A 133 -4.58 -16.27 -16.72
N ALA A 134 -5.80 -16.15 -17.23
CA ALA A 134 -6.02 -15.89 -18.66
C ALA A 134 -5.55 -14.47 -19.05
N ALA A 135 -5.00 -14.35 -20.26
CA ALA A 135 -4.48 -13.06 -20.73
C ALA A 135 -5.55 -11.94 -20.71
N ASN A 136 -6.81 -12.27 -20.97
CA ASN A 136 -7.96 -11.38 -20.97
C ASN A 136 -8.82 -11.46 -19.70
N ASP A 137 -8.24 -11.97 -18.60
CA ASP A 137 -8.91 -12.03 -17.31
C ASP A 137 -9.31 -10.63 -16.82
N SER A 138 -10.51 -10.52 -16.23
CA SER A 138 -11.06 -9.24 -15.78
C SER A 138 -10.28 -8.60 -14.64
N GLU A 139 -9.79 -9.39 -13.69
CA GLU A 139 -8.97 -8.89 -12.59
C GLU A 139 -7.61 -8.41 -13.11
N ARG A 140 -7.01 -9.14 -14.06
CA ARG A 140 -5.78 -8.75 -14.73
C ARG A 140 -5.93 -7.39 -15.43
N ILE A 141 -7.01 -7.22 -16.21
CA ILE A 141 -7.26 -5.95 -16.91
C ILE A 141 -7.48 -4.82 -15.92
N THR A 142 -8.31 -5.03 -14.90
CA THR A 142 -8.60 -4.03 -13.86
C THR A 142 -7.32 -3.63 -13.10
N ALA A 143 -6.49 -4.58 -12.73
CA ALA A 143 -5.22 -4.31 -12.04
C ALA A 143 -4.24 -3.53 -12.94
N GLY A 144 -4.11 -3.91 -14.21
CA GLY A 144 -3.27 -3.19 -15.19
C GLY A 144 -3.75 -1.77 -15.43
N VAL A 145 -5.05 -1.56 -15.55
CA VAL A 145 -5.67 -0.23 -15.69
C VAL A 145 -5.45 0.62 -14.43
N THR A 146 -5.65 0.05 -13.25
CA THR A 146 -5.40 0.73 -11.96
C THR A 146 -3.94 1.14 -11.84
N TYR A 147 -3.00 0.28 -12.24
CA TYR A 147 -1.58 0.60 -12.29
C TYR A 147 -1.29 1.78 -13.24
N MET A 148 -1.90 1.82 -14.43
CA MET A 148 -1.75 2.93 -15.37
C MET A 148 -2.33 4.24 -14.85
N LEU A 149 -3.45 4.19 -14.11
CA LEU A 149 -3.98 5.36 -13.39
C LEU A 149 -3.01 5.86 -12.32
N GLY A 150 -2.34 4.96 -11.60
CA GLY A 150 -1.28 5.30 -10.63
C GLY A 150 -0.08 5.99 -11.29
N LEU A 151 0.33 5.54 -12.48
CA LEU A 151 1.38 6.21 -13.26
C LEU A 151 0.93 7.61 -13.71
N ALA A 152 -0.33 7.76 -14.17
CA ALA A 152 -0.87 9.05 -14.55
C ALA A 152 -0.94 10.02 -13.35
N LEU A 153 -1.27 9.53 -12.16
CA LEU A 153 -1.22 10.31 -10.92
C LEU A 153 0.19 10.84 -10.64
N SER A 154 1.24 10.03 -10.85
CA SER A 154 2.63 10.47 -10.66
C SER A 154 3.03 11.61 -11.62
N GLN A 155 2.30 11.76 -12.73
CA GLN A 155 2.43 12.84 -13.71
C GLN A 155 1.51 14.04 -13.42
N GLY A 156 0.75 14.01 -12.33
CA GLY A 156 -0.15 15.08 -11.90
C GLY A 156 -1.58 14.98 -12.43
N HIS A 157 -1.98 13.83 -12.99
CA HIS A 157 -3.35 13.62 -13.46
C HIS A 157 -4.22 12.98 -12.40
N SER A 158 -5.38 13.56 -12.08
CA SER A 158 -6.36 12.96 -11.15
C SER A 158 -7.27 11.93 -11.82
N CYS A 159 -7.46 12.04 -13.13
CA CYS A 159 -8.27 11.13 -13.95
C CYS A 159 -7.70 11.03 -15.37
N VAL A 160 -8.14 10.01 -16.11
CA VAL A 160 -7.71 9.78 -17.50
C VAL A 160 -8.93 9.47 -18.37
N PRO A 161 -9.05 10.06 -19.59
CA PRO A 161 -10.08 9.66 -20.55
C PRO A 161 -9.98 8.17 -20.90
N ILE A 162 -11.12 7.47 -20.95
CA ILE A 162 -11.18 6.01 -21.16
C ILE A 162 -10.41 5.56 -22.41
N ASP A 163 -10.52 6.30 -23.52
CA ASP A 163 -9.84 5.96 -24.78
C ASP A 163 -8.31 6.10 -24.65
N SER A 164 -7.84 7.13 -23.96
CA SER A 164 -6.42 7.33 -23.68
C SER A 164 -5.90 6.27 -22.71
N LEU A 165 -6.67 5.95 -21.68
CA LEU A 165 -6.34 4.92 -20.70
C LEU A 165 -6.21 3.55 -21.36
N ALA A 166 -7.21 3.16 -22.18
CA ALA A 166 -7.16 1.91 -22.92
C ALA A 166 -5.93 1.83 -23.84
N LYS A 167 -5.67 2.89 -24.61
CA LYS A 167 -4.52 2.97 -25.52
C LYS A 167 -3.19 2.84 -24.77
N ASN A 168 -3.05 3.52 -23.63
CA ASN A 168 -1.82 3.50 -22.84
C ASN A 168 -1.61 2.15 -22.11
N THR A 169 -2.68 1.37 -21.91
CA THR A 169 -2.63 0.05 -21.27
C THR A 169 -2.23 -1.07 -22.26
N VAL A 170 -2.40 -0.88 -23.57
CA VAL A 170 -2.05 -1.87 -24.61
C VAL A 170 -0.62 -2.39 -24.47
N PRO A 171 0.44 -1.56 -24.33
CA PRO A 171 1.80 -2.05 -24.19
C PRO A 171 2.05 -2.85 -22.90
N LEU A 172 1.27 -2.59 -21.84
CA LEU A 172 1.41 -3.26 -20.56
C LEU A 172 0.81 -4.67 -20.60
N LEU A 173 -0.42 -4.80 -21.12
CA LEU A 173 -1.18 -6.06 -21.12
C LEU A 173 -0.99 -6.92 -22.37
N HIS A 174 -0.46 -6.35 -23.46
CA HIS A 174 -0.36 -6.98 -24.78
C HIS A 174 -1.70 -7.49 -25.33
N LEU A 175 -2.78 -6.75 -25.04
CA LEU A 175 -4.14 -7.00 -25.53
C LEU A 175 -4.54 -5.94 -26.55
N SER A 176 -5.60 -6.24 -27.35
CA SER A 176 -6.17 -5.21 -28.23
C SER A 176 -6.87 -4.11 -27.41
N ILE A 177 -6.95 -2.92 -28.00
CA ILE A 177 -7.57 -1.76 -27.34
C ILE A 177 -9.05 -2.01 -27.03
N GLU A 178 -9.74 -2.79 -27.89
CA GLU A 178 -11.15 -3.14 -27.76
C GLU A 178 -11.37 -3.99 -26.49
N ILE A 179 -10.55 -5.02 -26.29
CA ILE A 179 -10.63 -5.90 -25.12
C ILE A 179 -10.38 -5.11 -23.83
N ILE A 180 -9.36 -4.25 -23.85
CA ILE A 180 -9.03 -3.41 -22.67
C ILE A 180 -10.18 -2.44 -22.39
N LYS A 181 -10.73 -1.79 -23.42
CA LYS A 181 -11.84 -0.85 -23.26
C LYS A 181 -13.09 -1.54 -22.71
N GLU A 182 -13.43 -2.71 -23.22
CA GLU A 182 -14.53 -3.53 -22.71
C GLU A 182 -14.31 -3.92 -21.23
N GLY A 183 -13.10 -4.30 -20.86
CA GLY A 183 -12.72 -4.59 -19.47
C GLY A 183 -12.86 -3.36 -18.56
N ILE A 184 -12.43 -2.17 -19.01
CA ILE A 184 -12.61 -0.92 -18.26
C ILE A 184 -14.11 -0.62 -18.06
N GLU A 185 -14.92 -0.75 -19.13
CA GLU A 185 -16.35 -0.53 -19.06
C GLU A 185 -17.04 -1.53 -18.11
N SER A 186 -16.57 -2.79 -18.08
CA SER A 186 -17.06 -3.79 -17.11
C SER A 186 -16.71 -3.40 -15.69
N ALA A 187 -15.45 -3.04 -15.42
CA ALA A 187 -15.01 -2.62 -14.10
C ALA A 187 -15.75 -1.37 -13.60
N ILE A 188 -16.12 -0.45 -14.49
CA ILE A 188 -16.98 0.70 -14.16
C ILE A 188 -18.39 0.25 -13.78
N ARG A 189 -19.01 -0.64 -14.58
CA ARG A 189 -20.35 -1.17 -14.28
C ARG A 189 -20.42 -1.94 -12.95
N GLU A 190 -19.35 -2.63 -12.61
CA GLU A 190 -19.20 -3.39 -11.36
C GLU A 190 -18.83 -2.51 -10.16
N GLY A 191 -18.57 -1.22 -10.39
CA GLY A 191 -18.20 -0.26 -9.33
C GLY A 191 -16.75 -0.39 -8.84
N LEU A 192 -15.89 -1.12 -9.54
CA LEU A 192 -14.47 -1.28 -9.22
C LEU A 192 -13.65 -0.05 -9.62
N LEU A 193 -14.05 0.64 -10.71
CA LEU A 193 -13.42 1.86 -11.17
C LEU A 193 -14.44 3.01 -11.19
N PRO A 194 -14.26 4.06 -10.39
CA PRO A 194 -15.08 5.27 -10.46
C PRO A 194 -14.89 6.00 -11.78
N SER A 195 -15.98 6.56 -12.31
CA SER A 195 -15.93 7.35 -13.53
C SER A 195 -16.86 8.55 -13.47
N LEU A 196 -16.54 9.55 -14.28
CA LEU A 196 -17.36 10.75 -14.51
C LEU A 196 -17.46 11.03 -16.01
N THR A 197 -18.66 11.29 -16.50
CA THR A 197 -18.85 11.71 -17.88
C THR A 197 -18.92 13.24 -17.95
N TYR A 198 -18.01 13.84 -18.69
CA TYR A 198 -17.99 15.26 -18.96
C TYR A 198 -17.84 15.50 -20.48
N GLU A 199 -18.68 16.36 -21.07
CA GLU A 199 -18.69 16.68 -22.51
C GLU A 199 -18.59 15.44 -23.42
N LYS A 200 -19.36 14.38 -23.12
CA LYS A 200 -19.40 13.09 -23.83
C LYS A 200 -18.14 12.23 -23.67
N THR A 201 -17.17 12.64 -22.87
CA THR A 201 -15.95 11.87 -22.56
C THR A 201 -16.10 11.23 -21.18
N VAL A 202 -15.83 9.93 -21.10
CA VAL A 202 -15.78 9.21 -19.83
C VAL A 202 -14.36 9.31 -19.25
N TYR A 203 -14.24 9.88 -18.09
CA TYR A 203 -12.99 9.96 -17.31
C TYR A 203 -12.99 8.92 -16.22
N VAL A 204 -11.92 8.17 -16.11
CA VAL A 204 -11.74 7.09 -15.13
C VAL A 204 -10.78 7.55 -14.04
N TYR A 205 -11.09 7.22 -12.81
CA TYR A 205 -10.37 7.67 -11.61
C TYR A 205 -9.84 6.49 -10.77
N LEU A 206 -8.84 6.77 -9.96
CA LEU A 206 -8.60 6.00 -8.74
C LEU A 206 -9.64 6.38 -7.68
N ASP A 207 -10.15 5.41 -6.92
CA ASP A 207 -11.27 5.60 -5.98
C ASP A 207 -11.03 6.74 -4.98
N PHE A 208 -9.85 6.82 -4.38
CA PHE A 208 -9.54 7.87 -3.41
C PHE A 208 -9.49 9.28 -4.03
N LEU A 209 -9.08 9.41 -5.30
CA LEU A 209 -9.09 10.70 -6.01
C LEU A 209 -10.50 11.14 -6.36
N TYR A 210 -11.33 10.23 -6.85
CA TYR A 210 -12.73 10.51 -7.12
C TYR A 210 -13.46 10.99 -5.86
N LYS A 211 -13.26 10.30 -4.73
CA LYS A 211 -13.81 10.70 -3.44
C LYS A 211 -13.28 12.06 -2.98
N ALA A 212 -11.98 12.31 -3.12
CA ALA A 212 -11.38 13.59 -2.75
C ALA A 212 -11.95 14.76 -3.57
N GLU A 213 -12.08 14.60 -4.89
CA GLU A 213 -12.66 15.65 -5.76
C GLU A 213 -14.14 15.90 -5.45
N THR A 214 -14.95 14.85 -5.33
CA THR A 214 -16.38 14.99 -5.05
C THR A 214 -16.65 15.61 -3.69
N GLN A 215 -15.96 15.16 -2.64
CA GLN A 215 -16.08 15.74 -1.31
C GLN A 215 -15.62 17.19 -1.26
N SER A 216 -14.52 17.54 -1.94
CA SER A 216 -14.05 18.91 -2.04
C SER A 216 -15.07 19.81 -2.75
N ALA A 217 -15.67 19.32 -3.84
CA ALA A 217 -16.71 20.05 -4.57
C ALA A 217 -17.95 20.29 -3.69
N ASP A 218 -18.37 19.31 -2.90
CA ASP A 218 -19.53 19.43 -2.00
C ASP A 218 -19.25 20.40 -0.86
N ILE A 219 -18.05 20.40 -0.29
CA ILE A 219 -17.63 21.38 0.72
C ILE A 219 -17.65 22.80 0.12
N LEU A 220 -17.06 22.99 -1.05
CA LEU A 220 -17.05 24.30 -1.72
C LEU A 220 -18.45 24.79 -2.06
N LYS A 221 -19.33 23.92 -2.58
CA LYS A 221 -20.74 24.24 -2.79
C LYS A 221 -21.43 24.66 -1.49
N GLY A 222 -21.22 23.92 -0.40
CA GLY A 222 -21.75 24.28 0.92
C GLY A 222 -21.26 25.64 1.40
N MET A 223 -20.00 25.99 1.17
CA MET A 223 -19.45 27.33 1.49
C MET A 223 -20.11 28.44 0.67
N LEU A 224 -20.34 28.21 -0.63
CA LEU A 224 -20.96 29.18 -1.53
C LEU A 224 -22.44 29.46 -1.19
N CYS A 225 -23.16 28.48 -0.65
CA CYS A 225 -24.56 28.65 -0.27
C CYS A 225 -24.80 29.60 0.93
N HIS A 226 -23.76 29.93 1.69
CA HIS A 226 -23.88 30.76 2.91
C HIS A 226 -23.05 32.03 2.76
N GLN A 227 -23.49 32.94 1.92
CA GLN A 227 -22.86 34.28 1.80
C GLN A 227 -23.10 35.05 3.10
N LYS A 228 -22.02 35.52 3.72
CA LYS A 228 -22.05 36.43 4.85
C LYS A 228 -21.26 37.66 4.48
N ALA A 229 -21.96 38.74 4.18
CA ALA A 229 -21.31 40.05 3.99
C ALA A 229 -20.72 40.49 5.33
N LEU A 230 -19.41 40.60 5.40
CA LEU A 230 -18.67 41.09 6.57
C LEU A 230 -18.50 42.62 6.59
N GLY A 231 -19.08 43.36 5.62
CA GLY A 231 -18.93 44.79 5.45
C GLY A 231 -17.94 45.15 4.34
N THR A 232 -17.44 46.38 4.36
CA THR A 232 -16.43 46.88 3.42
C THR A 232 -15.06 47.01 4.09
N ALA A 233 -14.00 46.73 3.34
CA ALA A 233 -12.61 46.89 3.79
C ALA A 233 -12.03 48.27 3.51
N ALA A 234 -12.75 49.21 2.88
CA ALA A 234 -12.23 50.50 2.41
C ALA A 234 -11.44 51.27 3.48
N LEU A 235 -12.01 51.45 4.67
CA LEU A 235 -11.33 52.13 5.77
C LEU A 235 -10.08 51.40 6.27
N ALA A 236 -10.10 50.05 6.24
CA ALA A 236 -8.95 49.25 6.64
C ALA A 236 -7.83 49.34 5.59
N ILE A 237 -8.17 49.39 4.31
CA ILE A 237 -7.25 49.56 3.20
C ILE A 237 -6.58 50.97 3.31
N GLU A 238 -7.36 52.03 3.47
CA GLU A 238 -6.82 53.40 3.62
C GLU A 238 -5.89 53.52 4.83
N LYS A 239 -6.26 52.91 5.95
CA LYS A 239 -5.43 52.88 7.15
C LYS A 239 -4.12 52.15 6.89
N PHE A 240 -4.16 50.99 6.28
CA PHE A 240 -3.01 50.18 5.96
C PHE A 240 -2.05 50.88 5.00
N GLU A 241 -2.57 51.50 3.92
CA GLU A 241 -1.77 52.29 2.97
C GLU A 241 -1.02 53.43 3.67
N ARG A 242 -1.71 54.15 4.55
CA ARG A 242 -1.13 55.29 5.31
C ARG A 242 -0.07 54.83 6.30
N GLU A 243 -0.32 53.75 7.07
CA GLU A 243 0.61 53.27 8.09
C GLU A 243 1.87 52.67 7.49
N ASN A 244 1.77 52.06 6.31
CA ASN A 244 2.90 51.41 5.65
C ASN A 244 3.53 52.24 4.52
N HIS A 245 3.03 53.45 4.27
CA HIS A 245 3.50 54.35 3.20
C HIS A 245 3.51 53.69 1.81
N ILE A 246 2.49 52.90 1.50
CA ILE A 246 2.31 52.25 0.20
C ILE A 246 0.96 52.60 -0.38
N THR A 247 0.80 52.35 -1.67
CA THR A 247 -0.50 52.44 -2.36
C THR A 247 -0.75 51.09 -3.04
N LEU A 248 -1.84 50.44 -2.71
CA LEU A 248 -2.27 49.19 -3.35
C LEU A 248 -2.81 49.50 -4.74
N ALA A 249 -2.53 48.59 -5.68
CA ALA A 249 -3.17 48.59 -6.99
C ALA A 249 -4.68 48.38 -6.86
N GLU A 250 -5.45 48.84 -7.81
CA GLU A 250 -6.92 48.70 -7.77
C GLU A 250 -7.37 47.23 -7.70
N GLU A 251 -6.69 46.33 -8.42
CA GLU A 251 -6.95 44.89 -8.40
C GLU A 251 -6.66 44.28 -7.00
N GLN A 252 -5.66 44.79 -6.29
CA GLN A 252 -5.36 44.37 -4.92
C GLN A 252 -6.44 44.84 -3.94
N LYS A 253 -6.93 46.09 -4.09
CA LYS A 253 -8.05 46.59 -3.28
C LYS A 253 -9.33 45.81 -3.54
N GLU A 254 -9.62 45.50 -4.82
CA GLU A 254 -10.76 44.69 -5.21
C GLU A 254 -10.68 43.26 -4.61
N ALA A 255 -9.49 42.64 -4.64
CA ALA A 255 -9.29 41.33 -4.04
C ALA A 255 -9.58 41.32 -2.52
N VAL A 256 -9.16 42.38 -1.79
CA VAL A 256 -9.44 42.54 -0.35
C VAL A 256 -10.94 42.75 -0.12
N GLU A 257 -11.60 43.60 -0.90
CA GLU A 257 -13.05 43.82 -0.80
C GLU A 257 -13.86 42.55 -1.09
N GLU A 258 -13.49 41.80 -2.12
CA GLU A 258 -14.15 40.51 -2.43
C GLU A 258 -13.89 39.47 -1.37
N ALA A 259 -12.71 39.45 -0.72
CA ALA A 259 -12.42 38.54 0.41
C ALA A 259 -13.36 38.81 1.60
N MET A 260 -13.83 40.03 1.80
CA MET A 260 -14.79 40.40 2.86
C MET A 260 -16.23 39.95 2.53
N LYS A 261 -16.56 39.80 1.26
CA LYS A 261 -17.91 39.46 0.77
C LYS A 261 -18.06 37.96 0.52
N SER A 262 -16.97 37.28 0.15
CA SER A 262 -16.98 35.88 -0.31
C SER A 262 -16.43 34.94 0.75
N ARG A 263 -17.04 33.75 0.89
CA ARG A 263 -16.48 32.67 1.72
C ARG A 263 -15.41 31.86 1.00
N VAL A 264 -15.43 31.90 -0.31
CA VAL A 264 -14.44 31.27 -1.18
C VAL A 264 -13.99 32.32 -2.19
N LEU A 265 -12.72 32.57 -2.24
CA LEU A 265 -12.07 33.48 -3.17
C LEU A 265 -10.83 32.82 -3.75
N VAL A 266 -10.66 32.89 -5.05
CA VAL A 266 -9.45 32.44 -5.76
C VAL A 266 -8.77 33.70 -6.30
N ILE A 267 -7.51 33.90 -5.89
CA ILE A 267 -6.66 34.97 -6.37
C ILE A 267 -5.58 34.35 -7.24
N THR A 268 -5.44 34.78 -8.48
CA THR A 268 -4.49 34.21 -9.47
C THR A 268 -3.54 35.31 -9.95
#